data_02344ab755dbcbb5a8e565e56abb9976
#
_entry.id   02344ab755dbcbb5a8e565e56abb9976
#
_cell.length_a   1.000
_cell.length_b   1.000
_cell.length_c   1.000
_cell.angle_alpha   90.00
_cell.angle_beta   90.00
_cell.angle_gamma   90.00
#
_symmetry.space_group_name_H-M   'P 1'
#
loop_
_entity.id
_entity.type
_entity.pdbx_description
1 polymer ?
#
loop_
_entity_poly.entity_id
_entity_poly.type
_entity_poly.pdbx_seq_one_letter_code
_entity_poly.pdbx_strand_id
1 'polypeptide(L)'
;MPRYKESMFNRVVHDGSKMIIFNSLTGPAGIRYVSESAQKKLDDWEKDNFESIDYDSTVFKDFLKCGFLVPTPCDEKELRDYYITKYMTSPRLHLVVHTTRNCNFRCTYCYMNHKNERISKDAQDGIINYIRKNIHRYMSVHISWFGGEPLMEMGAIEYISKEVIDICSKASRPYTSSVTTNGYYLTPKNIETLLKCKVRNFHLTIDGTKETHDKQRVLIDGSPTFDRIIENLLYIKNDVPTRALAVSIRTNMTKQHESTLSSYYDFYNCLFGDDGRFSLQVKPVADYGGDRVKAIENDLLPNMCCIYDSLSKLNGKIKFYWNMQDLSIGSSVCPSRMHNKYTIGCDGSVHKCDEDVGEIGEKPIGHLYSDGTMKLDEVACAKWCYVRHREQCDNCFFSMNCFMEGCPKVRVYRNENVCDIDFEEVDSLIAWAAKELNVETI
;
A
#
# COMPACT_ATOMS: atom_id res chain seq x y z
N MET A 1 -40.79 -1.33 13.59
CA MET A 1 -39.38 -1.14 13.94
C MET A 1 -38.55 -1.56 12.71
N PRO A 2 -37.38 -0.99 12.46
CA PRO A 2 -36.57 -1.46 11.35
C PRO A 2 -36.19 -2.93 11.60
N ARG A 3 -36.27 -3.75 10.53
CA ARG A 3 -35.74 -5.11 10.58
C ARG A 3 -34.24 -5.06 10.32
N TYR A 4 -33.47 -5.99 10.86
CA TYR A 4 -32.03 -6.11 10.69
C TYR A 4 -31.69 -7.42 10.01
N LYS A 5 -30.49 -7.49 9.49
CA LYS A 5 -29.88 -8.70 8.91
C LYS A 5 -28.39 -8.70 9.25
N GLU A 6 -27.77 -9.86 9.15
CA GLU A 6 -26.32 -9.93 9.20
C GLU A 6 -25.69 -9.19 8.00
N SER A 7 -24.58 -8.50 8.24
CA SER A 7 -23.82 -7.85 7.16
C SER A 7 -23.13 -8.90 6.30
N MET A 8 -23.22 -8.73 4.98
CA MET A 8 -22.46 -9.57 4.02
C MET A 8 -20.94 -9.39 4.12
N PHE A 9 -20.47 -8.38 4.83
CA PHE A 9 -19.07 -8.07 5.01
C PHE A 9 -18.47 -8.67 6.28
N ASN A 10 -19.24 -9.47 7.01
CA ASN A 10 -18.75 -10.18 8.18
C ASN A 10 -17.85 -11.34 7.82
N ARG A 11 -16.83 -11.56 8.66
CA ARG A 11 -15.98 -12.74 8.66
C ARG A 11 -15.78 -13.23 10.07
N VAL A 12 -16.05 -14.50 10.30
CA VAL A 12 -15.74 -15.18 11.55
C VAL A 12 -14.41 -15.91 11.41
N VAL A 13 -13.51 -15.71 12.36
CA VAL A 13 -12.19 -16.33 12.44
C VAL A 13 -12.02 -16.95 13.81
N HIS A 14 -11.37 -18.10 13.88
CA HIS A 14 -11.07 -18.78 15.14
C HIS A 14 -9.58 -18.70 15.47
N ASP A 15 -9.26 -18.25 16.70
CA ASP A 15 -7.93 -18.25 17.28
C ASP A 15 -7.93 -19.14 18.52
N GLY A 16 -7.58 -20.42 18.33
CA GLY A 16 -7.78 -21.46 19.34
C GLY A 16 -9.26 -21.62 19.66
N SER A 17 -9.61 -21.50 20.94
CA SER A 17 -11.00 -21.54 21.41
C SER A 17 -11.76 -20.22 21.30
N LYS A 18 -11.07 -19.12 20.95
CA LYS A 18 -11.68 -17.79 20.86
C LYS A 18 -12.25 -17.57 19.47
N MET A 19 -13.46 -17.06 19.41
CA MET A 19 -14.07 -16.61 18.18
C MET A 19 -13.88 -15.10 18.01
N ILE A 20 -13.49 -14.69 16.80
CA ILE A 20 -13.30 -13.32 16.38
C ILE A 20 -14.27 -13.04 15.24
N ILE A 21 -14.99 -11.92 15.33
CA ILE A 21 -15.75 -11.40 14.18
C ILE A 21 -15.11 -10.12 13.69
N PHE A 22 -15.04 -9.99 12.38
CA PHE A 22 -14.53 -8.84 11.66
C PHE A 22 -15.56 -8.38 10.65
N ASN A 23 -15.68 -7.07 10.43
CA ASN A 23 -16.49 -6.51 9.34
C ASN A 23 -15.64 -5.60 8.46
N SER A 24 -15.56 -5.89 7.17
CA SER A 24 -14.66 -5.17 6.25
C SER A 24 -15.12 -3.74 5.93
N LEU A 25 -16.38 -3.40 6.16
CA LEU A 25 -16.88 -2.03 6.03
C LEU A 25 -16.37 -1.13 7.17
N THR A 26 -16.23 -1.67 8.37
CA THR A 26 -15.74 -0.94 9.54
C THR A 26 -14.22 -1.09 9.73
N GLY A 27 -13.63 -2.05 9.05
CA GLY A 27 -12.19 -2.29 9.09
C GLY A 27 -11.69 -2.70 10.48
N PRO A 28 -10.47 -2.33 10.88
CA PRO A 28 -9.90 -2.72 12.17
C PRO A 28 -10.76 -2.32 13.39
N ALA A 29 -11.52 -1.24 13.28
CA ALA A 29 -12.43 -0.78 14.35
C ALA A 29 -13.60 -1.75 14.58
N GLY A 30 -13.93 -2.58 13.60
CA GLY A 30 -14.98 -3.60 13.66
C GLY A 30 -14.51 -4.98 14.09
N ILE A 31 -13.28 -5.15 14.61
CA ILE A 31 -12.83 -6.44 15.13
C ILE A 31 -13.27 -6.61 16.58
N ARG A 32 -13.86 -7.75 16.93
CA ARG A 32 -14.23 -8.10 18.30
C ARG A 32 -14.02 -9.59 18.57
N TYR A 33 -13.64 -9.90 19.82
CA TYR A 33 -13.88 -11.23 20.36
C TYR A 33 -15.36 -11.41 20.65
N VAL A 34 -15.89 -12.60 20.41
CA VAL A 34 -17.30 -12.92 20.64
C VAL A 34 -17.41 -13.98 21.72
N SER A 35 -18.18 -13.71 22.77
CA SER A 35 -18.46 -14.70 23.82
C SER A 35 -19.41 -15.79 23.30
N GLU A 36 -19.38 -16.96 23.93
CA GLU A 36 -20.32 -18.03 23.60
C GLU A 36 -21.79 -17.60 23.74
N SER A 37 -22.07 -16.72 24.71
CA SER A 37 -23.43 -16.19 24.94
C SER A 37 -23.86 -15.23 23.80
N ALA A 38 -22.95 -14.42 23.29
CA ALA A 38 -23.23 -13.52 22.17
C ALA A 38 -23.39 -14.29 20.85
N GLN A 39 -22.54 -15.30 20.64
CA GLN A 39 -22.68 -16.20 19.48
C GLN A 39 -24.03 -16.91 19.49
N LYS A 40 -24.41 -17.47 20.62
CA LYS A 40 -25.72 -18.14 20.75
C LYS A 40 -26.88 -17.20 20.41
N LYS A 41 -26.81 -15.94 20.84
CA LYS A 41 -27.84 -14.94 20.50
C LYS A 41 -27.87 -14.67 18.98
N LEU A 42 -26.71 -14.54 18.33
CA LEU A 42 -26.64 -14.35 16.89
C LEU A 42 -27.27 -15.55 16.17
N ASP A 43 -26.86 -16.78 16.53
CA ASP A 43 -27.40 -18.01 15.96
C ASP A 43 -28.93 -18.11 16.14
N ASP A 44 -29.45 -17.67 17.27
CA ASP A 44 -30.89 -17.70 17.56
C ASP A 44 -31.64 -16.62 16.73
N TRP A 45 -31.08 -15.46 16.55
CA TRP A 45 -31.62 -14.41 15.65
C TRP A 45 -31.61 -14.83 14.19
N GLU A 46 -30.57 -15.49 13.73
CA GLU A 46 -30.50 -16.02 12.35
C GLU A 46 -31.57 -17.04 12.06
N LYS A 47 -31.84 -17.96 13.01
CA LYS A 47 -32.88 -19.01 12.87
C LYS A 47 -34.28 -18.47 12.66
N ASP A 48 -34.60 -17.29 13.18
CA ASP A 48 -35.92 -16.66 13.06
C ASP A 48 -35.92 -15.42 12.16
N ASN A 49 -34.92 -15.28 11.29
CA ASN A 49 -34.74 -14.13 10.41
C ASN A 49 -34.73 -12.79 11.14
N PHE A 50 -34.09 -12.76 12.31
CA PHE A 50 -33.92 -11.57 13.14
C PHE A 50 -35.23 -10.97 13.66
N GLU A 51 -36.27 -11.77 13.85
CA GLU A 51 -37.55 -11.32 14.38
C GLU A 51 -37.53 -11.18 15.92
N SER A 52 -36.72 -12.01 16.63
CA SER A 52 -36.64 -12.02 18.10
C SER A 52 -35.56 -11.12 18.68
N ILE A 53 -35.04 -10.15 17.93
CA ILE A 53 -33.98 -9.26 18.42
C ILE A 53 -34.45 -8.47 19.65
N ASP A 54 -33.68 -8.60 20.73
CA ASP A 54 -33.76 -7.71 21.86
C ASP A 54 -32.95 -6.44 21.61
N TYR A 55 -33.65 -5.40 21.12
CA TYR A 55 -33.09 -4.09 20.78
C TYR A 55 -32.44 -3.35 21.96
N ASP A 56 -32.79 -3.72 23.18
CA ASP A 56 -32.20 -3.12 24.39
C ASP A 56 -30.96 -3.83 24.88
N SER A 57 -30.69 -5.04 24.39
CA SER A 57 -29.51 -5.80 24.77
C SER A 57 -28.19 -5.11 24.35
N THR A 58 -27.18 -5.25 25.20
CA THR A 58 -25.84 -4.76 24.94
C THR A 58 -25.25 -5.43 23.68
N VAL A 59 -25.48 -6.73 23.51
CA VAL A 59 -25.02 -7.51 22.35
C VAL A 59 -25.56 -6.94 21.04
N PHE A 60 -26.85 -6.61 20.95
CA PHE A 60 -27.42 -5.99 19.77
C PHE A 60 -26.77 -4.62 19.48
N LYS A 61 -26.63 -3.78 20.49
CA LYS A 61 -26.04 -2.44 20.35
C LYS A 61 -24.58 -2.50 19.90
N ASP A 62 -23.82 -3.44 20.42
CA ASP A 62 -22.42 -3.64 20.05
C ASP A 62 -22.30 -4.21 18.63
N PHE A 63 -23.13 -5.18 18.26
CA PHE A 63 -23.15 -5.73 16.89
C PHE A 63 -23.53 -4.67 15.86
N LEU A 64 -24.50 -3.80 16.18
CA LEU A 64 -24.87 -2.70 15.31
C LEU A 64 -23.74 -1.65 15.19
N LYS A 65 -23.12 -1.28 16.30
CA LYS A 65 -22.02 -0.30 16.35
C LYS A 65 -20.80 -0.79 15.54
N CYS A 66 -20.51 -2.09 15.57
CA CYS A 66 -19.39 -2.69 14.85
C CYS A 66 -19.73 -3.02 13.41
N GLY A 67 -20.97 -2.82 12.97
CA GLY A 67 -21.41 -3.09 11.59
C GLY A 67 -21.70 -4.56 11.32
N PHE A 68 -21.79 -5.42 12.35
CA PHE A 68 -22.11 -6.83 12.17
C PHE A 68 -23.57 -7.06 11.80
N LEU A 69 -24.43 -6.18 12.27
CA LEU A 69 -25.84 -6.11 11.87
C LEU A 69 -26.09 -4.81 11.12
N VAL A 70 -26.90 -4.92 10.06
CA VAL A 70 -27.31 -3.77 9.24
C VAL A 70 -28.83 -3.76 9.08
N PRO A 71 -29.47 -2.58 8.88
CA PRO A 71 -30.90 -2.53 8.59
C PRO A 71 -31.20 -3.30 7.29
N THR A 72 -32.28 -4.09 7.26
CA THR A 72 -32.67 -4.88 6.09
C THR A 72 -32.80 -4.07 4.79
N PRO A 73 -33.27 -2.79 4.80
CA PRO A 73 -33.28 -1.97 3.58
C PRO A 73 -31.90 -1.56 3.04
N CYS A 74 -30.82 -1.80 3.82
CA CYS A 74 -29.48 -1.47 3.37
C CYS A 74 -29.05 -2.40 2.23
N ASP A 75 -28.84 -1.85 1.05
CA ASP A 75 -28.19 -2.55 -0.05
C ASP A 75 -26.67 -2.39 0.05
N GLU A 76 -26.03 -3.38 0.63
CA GLU A 76 -24.58 -3.37 0.86
C GLU A 76 -23.80 -3.55 -0.44
N LYS A 77 -24.39 -4.15 -1.48
CA LYS A 77 -23.76 -4.24 -2.82
C LYS A 77 -23.74 -2.88 -3.49
N GLU A 78 -24.83 -2.14 -3.41
CA GLU A 78 -24.90 -0.76 -3.92
C GLU A 78 -23.90 0.14 -3.18
N LEU A 79 -23.79 -0.01 -1.86
CA LEU A 79 -22.81 0.72 -1.05
C LEU A 79 -21.36 0.40 -1.48
N ARG A 80 -21.03 -0.88 -1.70
CA ARG A 80 -19.73 -1.31 -2.23
C ARG A 80 -19.46 -0.65 -3.59
N ASP A 81 -20.39 -0.71 -4.51
CA ASP A 81 -20.25 -0.19 -5.88
C ASP A 81 -20.10 1.35 -5.89
N TYR A 82 -20.75 2.02 -4.94
CA TYR A 82 -20.51 3.45 -4.68
C TYR A 82 -19.05 3.72 -4.27
N TYR A 83 -18.49 2.95 -3.32
CA TYR A 83 -17.10 3.13 -2.91
C TYR A 83 -16.11 2.81 -4.03
N ILE A 84 -16.37 1.77 -4.82
CA ILE A 84 -15.57 1.44 -6.01
C ILE A 84 -15.57 2.62 -6.98
N THR A 85 -16.73 3.14 -7.33
CA THR A 85 -16.88 4.28 -8.24
C THR A 85 -16.15 5.50 -7.73
N LYS A 86 -16.34 5.85 -6.46
CA LYS A 86 -15.69 6.98 -5.79
C LYS A 86 -14.17 6.88 -5.82
N TYR A 87 -13.62 5.68 -5.60
CA TYR A 87 -12.17 5.45 -5.64
C TYR A 87 -11.63 5.57 -7.07
N MET A 88 -12.25 4.88 -8.03
CA MET A 88 -11.79 4.82 -9.42
C MET A 88 -11.84 6.19 -10.11
N THR A 89 -12.86 7.01 -9.80
CA THR A 89 -13.07 8.33 -10.40
C THR A 89 -12.51 9.47 -9.56
N SER A 90 -11.62 9.18 -8.62
CA SER A 90 -11.00 10.22 -7.80
C SER A 90 -10.47 11.37 -8.66
N PRO A 91 -10.83 12.62 -8.35
CA PRO A 91 -10.39 13.80 -9.11
C PRO A 91 -8.94 14.21 -8.78
N ARG A 92 -8.19 13.36 -8.12
CA ARG A 92 -6.77 13.55 -7.84
C ARG A 92 -5.93 13.06 -9.00
N LEU A 93 -5.06 13.91 -9.56
CA LEU A 93 -4.00 13.44 -10.44
C LEU A 93 -2.89 12.80 -9.61
N HIS A 94 -2.56 11.56 -9.89
CA HIS A 94 -1.42 10.87 -9.28
C HIS A 94 -0.42 10.45 -10.37
N LEU A 95 0.74 11.07 -10.38
CA LEU A 95 1.85 10.69 -11.26
C LEU A 95 2.91 9.95 -10.45
N VAL A 96 3.27 8.75 -10.90
CA VAL A 96 4.49 8.08 -10.47
C VAL A 96 5.55 8.35 -11.52
N VAL A 97 6.67 8.94 -11.13
CA VAL A 97 7.69 9.41 -12.07
C VAL A 97 8.97 8.61 -11.85
N HIS A 98 9.35 7.82 -12.84
CA HIS A 98 10.64 7.16 -12.87
C HIS A 98 11.71 8.16 -13.29
N THR A 99 12.47 8.66 -12.32
CA THR A 99 13.52 9.63 -12.58
C THR A 99 14.74 9.01 -13.25
N THR A 100 14.96 7.70 -12.99
CA THR A 100 16.04 6.92 -13.58
C THR A 100 15.75 5.42 -13.50
N ARG A 101 16.30 4.64 -14.40
CA ARG A 101 16.37 3.17 -14.32
C ARG A 101 17.69 2.68 -13.71
N ASN A 102 18.61 3.60 -13.41
CA ASN A 102 19.85 3.27 -12.71
C ASN A 102 19.63 3.23 -11.19
N CYS A 103 20.43 2.41 -10.52
CA CYS A 103 20.45 2.32 -9.07
C CYS A 103 21.89 2.09 -8.61
N ASN A 104 22.26 2.71 -7.50
CA ASN A 104 23.54 2.47 -6.84
C ASN A 104 23.59 1.14 -6.06
N PHE A 105 22.42 0.45 -5.88
CA PHE A 105 22.33 -0.85 -5.22
C PHE A 105 22.23 -2.01 -6.22
N ARG A 106 22.54 -3.22 -5.70
CA ARG A 106 22.34 -4.51 -6.38
C ARG A 106 21.66 -5.50 -5.43
N CYS A 107 20.44 -5.15 -5.03
CA CYS A 107 19.62 -6.00 -4.14
C CYS A 107 19.37 -7.37 -4.76
N THR A 108 19.43 -8.44 -3.95
CA THR A 108 19.33 -9.84 -4.41
C THR A 108 17.98 -10.21 -4.99
N TYR A 109 16.91 -9.50 -4.58
CA TYR A 109 15.52 -9.73 -5.00
C TYR A 109 14.97 -8.65 -5.94
N CYS A 110 15.82 -7.73 -6.42
CA CYS A 110 15.33 -6.59 -7.22
C CYS A 110 14.75 -7.07 -8.54
N TYR A 111 13.49 -6.71 -8.81
CA TYR A 111 12.80 -7.02 -10.06
C TYR A 111 13.26 -6.13 -11.22
N MET A 112 13.79 -4.93 -10.92
CA MET A 112 14.13 -3.96 -11.94
C MET A 112 15.33 -4.38 -12.78
N ASN A 113 15.18 -4.26 -14.09
CA ASN A 113 16.27 -4.34 -15.05
C ASN A 113 17.00 -2.99 -15.10
N HIS A 114 18.12 -2.88 -14.36
CA HIS A 114 18.86 -1.63 -14.25
C HIS A 114 19.52 -1.26 -15.58
N LYS A 115 19.25 -0.05 -16.05
CA LYS A 115 19.89 0.57 -17.22
C LYS A 115 20.36 1.96 -16.86
N ASN A 116 21.40 2.46 -17.53
CA ASN A 116 21.87 3.82 -17.34
C ASN A 116 20.99 4.81 -18.12
N GLU A 117 19.71 4.84 -17.76
CA GLU A 117 18.71 5.73 -18.34
C GLU A 117 18.26 6.73 -17.27
N ARG A 118 18.19 8.01 -17.64
CA ARG A 118 17.72 9.12 -16.82
C ARG A 118 16.52 9.75 -17.48
N ILE A 119 15.64 10.35 -16.67
CA ILE A 119 14.49 11.05 -17.20
C ILE A 119 14.93 12.15 -18.19
N SER A 120 14.45 12.07 -19.40
CA SER A 120 14.76 13.02 -20.47
C SER A 120 14.23 14.42 -20.16
N LYS A 121 14.84 15.45 -20.74
CA LYS A 121 14.33 16.80 -20.60
C LYS A 121 12.91 16.94 -21.16
N ASP A 122 12.63 16.25 -22.27
CA ASP A 122 11.30 16.21 -22.89
C ASP A 122 10.24 15.62 -21.96
N ALA A 123 10.55 14.54 -21.26
CA ALA A 123 9.64 13.96 -20.28
C ALA A 123 9.41 14.88 -19.07
N GLN A 124 10.46 15.55 -18.58
CA GLN A 124 10.35 16.54 -17.49
C GLN A 124 9.43 17.69 -17.90
N ASP A 125 9.66 18.30 -19.06
CA ASP A 125 8.86 19.40 -19.59
C ASP A 125 7.43 18.94 -19.91
N GLY A 126 7.29 17.72 -20.41
CA GLY A 126 6.00 17.07 -20.66
C GLY A 126 5.15 16.98 -19.39
N ILE A 127 5.72 16.51 -18.26
CA ILE A 127 5.03 16.46 -16.96
C ILE A 127 4.54 17.84 -16.53
N ILE A 128 5.43 18.83 -16.57
CA ILE A 128 5.12 20.20 -16.19
C ILE A 128 4.00 20.78 -17.08
N ASN A 129 4.15 20.64 -18.39
CA ASN A 129 3.19 21.21 -19.35
C ASN A 129 1.85 20.46 -19.33
N TYR A 130 1.83 19.15 -19.09
CA TYR A 130 0.59 18.39 -18.89
C TYR A 130 -0.19 18.91 -17.68
N ILE A 131 0.48 19.05 -16.55
CA ILE A 131 -0.16 19.59 -15.34
C ILE A 131 -0.67 21.01 -15.59
N ARG A 132 0.16 21.89 -16.20
CA ARG A 132 -0.22 23.27 -16.52
C ARG A 132 -1.48 23.35 -17.39
N LYS A 133 -1.57 22.53 -18.44
CA LYS A 133 -2.73 22.50 -19.35
C LYS A 133 -4.00 21.93 -18.70
N ASN A 134 -3.85 20.97 -17.77
CA ASN A 134 -4.97 20.20 -17.25
C ASN A 134 -5.31 20.42 -15.77
N ILE A 135 -4.62 21.34 -15.08
CA ILE A 135 -4.79 21.55 -13.63
C ILE A 135 -6.25 21.83 -13.22
N HIS A 136 -7.02 22.48 -14.09
CA HIS A 136 -8.43 22.79 -13.86
C HIS A 136 -9.32 21.52 -13.74
N ARG A 137 -8.90 20.39 -14.28
CA ARG A 137 -9.61 19.10 -14.24
C ARG A 137 -9.41 18.37 -12.91
N TYR A 138 -8.42 18.76 -12.11
CA TYR A 138 -8.02 18.04 -10.91
C TYR A 138 -8.25 18.87 -9.65
N MET A 139 -8.69 18.19 -8.59
CA MET A 139 -8.85 18.80 -7.28
C MET A 139 -7.52 18.86 -6.50
N SER A 140 -6.59 17.96 -6.82
CA SER A 140 -5.24 17.92 -6.23
C SER A 140 -4.26 17.20 -7.14
N VAL A 141 -2.97 17.44 -6.93
CA VAL A 141 -1.88 16.78 -7.64
C VAL A 141 -0.98 16.06 -6.63
N HIS A 142 -0.63 14.82 -6.93
CA HIS A 142 0.37 14.07 -6.20
C HIS A 142 1.44 13.53 -7.15
N ILE A 143 2.71 13.70 -6.79
CA ILE A 143 3.83 13.08 -7.51
C ILE A 143 4.56 12.13 -6.56
N SER A 144 4.68 10.87 -6.98
CA SER A 144 5.53 9.86 -6.34
C SER A 144 6.82 9.68 -7.14
N TRP A 145 7.94 10.01 -6.52
CA TRP A 145 9.26 9.83 -7.13
C TRP A 145 9.70 8.37 -6.97
N PHE A 146 10.01 7.75 -8.10
CA PHE A 146 10.29 6.32 -8.17
C PHE A 146 11.39 6.01 -9.20
N GLY A 147 11.67 4.71 -9.42
CA GLY A 147 12.62 4.21 -10.40
C GLY A 147 13.66 3.28 -9.76
N GLY A 148 14.87 3.22 -10.29
CA GLY A 148 15.96 2.48 -9.68
C GLY A 148 16.32 3.09 -8.31
N GLU A 149 17.03 4.22 -8.33
CA GLU A 149 17.18 5.09 -7.16
C GLU A 149 16.88 6.54 -7.55
N PRO A 150 15.69 7.06 -7.19
CA PRO A 150 15.27 8.38 -7.67
C PRO A 150 16.16 9.52 -7.21
N LEU A 151 16.81 9.39 -6.07
CA LEU A 151 17.68 10.46 -5.53
C LEU A 151 19.02 10.60 -6.27
N MET A 152 19.32 9.71 -7.23
CA MET A 152 20.41 9.93 -8.19
C MET A 152 20.10 11.08 -9.17
N GLU A 153 18.81 11.45 -9.31
CA GLU A 153 18.36 12.51 -10.22
C GLU A 153 17.67 13.67 -9.44
N MET A 154 18.30 14.11 -8.35
CA MET A 154 17.79 15.20 -7.51
C MET A 154 17.48 16.48 -8.31
N GLY A 155 18.29 16.79 -9.35
CA GLY A 155 18.06 17.94 -10.21
C GLY A 155 16.73 17.90 -10.97
N ALA A 156 16.32 16.72 -11.43
CA ALA A 156 15.02 16.53 -12.10
C ALA A 156 13.87 16.68 -11.10
N ILE A 157 14.01 16.08 -9.90
CA ILE A 157 13.02 16.21 -8.82
C ILE A 157 12.80 17.68 -8.46
N GLU A 158 13.89 18.44 -8.27
CA GLU A 158 13.84 19.84 -7.91
C GLU A 158 13.21 20.68 -9.03
N TYR A 159 13.63 20.47 -10.27
CA TYR A 159 13.13 21.21 -11.43
C TYR A 159 11.63 21.02 -11.62
N ILE A 160 11.15 19.76 -11.66
CA ILE A 160 9.73 19.47 -11.85
C ILE A 160 8.91 19.98 -10.65
N SER A 161 9.39 19.71 -9.42
CA SER A 161 8.65 20.09 -8.20
C SER A 161 8.46 21.60 -8.13
N LYS A 162 9.48 22.42 -8.43
CA LYS A 162 9.41 23.87 -8.40
C LYS A 162 8.30 24.40 -9.32
N GLU A 163 8.28 23.95 -10.56
CA GLU A 163 7.28 24.36 -11.54
C GLU A 163 5.87 23.89 -11.16
N VAL A 164 5.72 22.63 -10.71
CA VAL A 164 4.42 22.08 -10.35
C VAL A 164 3.86 22.76 -9.09
N ILE A 165 4.69 23.10 -8.11
CA ILE A 165 4.28 23.84 -6.91
C ILE A 165 3.73 25.23 -7.32
N ASP A 166 4.38 25.92 -8.23
CA ASP A 166 3.92 27.24 -8.73
C ASP A 166 2.58 27.11 -9.46
N ILE A 167 2.46 26.14 -10.39
CA ILE A 167 1.21 25.87 -11.12
C ILE A 167 0.06 25.56 -10.16
N CYS A 168 0.28 24.68 -9.20
CA CYS A 168 -0.76 24.28 -8.24
C CYS A 168 -1.15 25.43 -7.32
N SER A 169 -0.18 26.24 -6.89
CA SER A 169 -0.43 27.44 -6.07
C SER A 169 -1.29 28.45 -6.80
N LYS A 170 -0.94 28.78 -8.05
CA LYS A 170 -1.73 29.70 -8.90
C LYS A 170 -3.16 29.23 -9.15
N ALA A 171 -3.34 27.90 -9.25
CA ALA A 171 -4.65 27.29 -9.46
C ALA A 171 -5.42 27.02 -8.15
N SER A 172 -4.86 27.35 -6.99
CA SER A 172 -5.43 27.03 -5.66
C SER A 172 -5.71 25.52 -5.50
N ARG A 173 -4.77 24.68 -5.97
CA ARG A 173 -4.86 23.21 -5.87
C ARG A 173 -3.79 22.67 -4.91
N PRO A 174 -4.14 21.80 -3.98
CA PRO A 174 -3.15 21.12 -3.13
C PRO A 174 -2.15 20.31 -3.97
N TYR A 175 -0.87 20.46 -3.62
CA TYR A 175 0.20 19.60 -4.13
C TYR A 175 0.84 18.82 -2.98
N THR A 176 1.03 17.53 -3.18
CA THR A 176 1.74 16.64 -2.26
C THR A 176 2.73 15.77 -3.03
N SER A 177 3.76 15.29 -2.35
CA SER A 177 4.76 14.43 -2.98
C SER A 177 5.28 13.36 -2.02
N SER A 178 5.69 12.23 -2.59
CA SER A 178 6.32 11.11 -1.90
C SER A 178 7.56 10.64 -2.65
N VAL A 179 8.44 9.91 -1.98
CA VAL A 179 9.61 9.27 -2.60
C VAL A 179 9.76 7.85 -2.09
N THR A 180 10.01 6.91 -3.02
CA THR A 180 10.46 5.56 -2.70
C THR A 180 11.94 5.48 -3.03
N THR A 181 12.78 5.28 -2.01
CA THR A 181 14.25 5.34 -2.12
C THR A 181 14.89 4.21 -1.31
N ASN A 182 16.13 3.85 -1.67
CA ASN A 182 16.92 2.96 -0.83
C ASN A 182 17.49 3.64 0.43
N GLY A 183 17.35 4.97 0.55
CA GLY A 183 17.76 5.73 1.73
C GLY A 183 19.23 6.16 1.76
N TYR A 184 20.06 5.66 0.87
CA TYR A 184 21.51 5.92 0.89
C TYR A 184 21.85 7.40 0.61
N TYR A 185 21.10 8.04 -0.27
CA TYR A 185 21.24 9.45 -0.65
C TYR A 185 20.35 10.41 0.15
N LEU A 186 19.71 9.97 1.24
CA LEU A 186 18.98 10.85 2.16
C LEU A 186 19.93 11.66 3.05
N THR A 187 20.91 12.30 2.42
CA THR A 187 21.82 13.22 3.13
C THR A 187 21.05 14.44 3.65
N PRO A 188 21.57 15.15 4.68
CA PRO A 188 20.95 16.37 5.19
C PRO A 188 20.57 17.35 4.09
N LYS A 189 21.47 17.62 3.15
CA LYS A 189 21.22 18.50 1.99
C LYS A 189 20.06 18.02 1.12
N ASN A 190 20.02 16.72 0.80
CA ASN A 190 18.95 16.16 -0.04
C ASN A 190 17.61 16.16 0.69
N ILE A 191 17.58 15.88 1.99
CA ILE A 191 16.37 15.95 2.82
C ILE A 191 15.81 17.38 2.81
N GLU A 192 16.63 18.42 3.03
CA GLU A 192 16.19 19.80 2.98
C GLU A 192 15.62 20.16 1.60
N THR A 193 16.25 19.72 0.51
CA THR A 193 15.77 19.94 -0.86
C THR A 193 14.43 19.23 -1.09
N LEU A 194 14.30 17.97 -0.67
CA LEU A 194 13.06 17.21 -0.78
C LEU A 194 11.92 17.86 0.01
N LEU A 195 12.20 18.40 1.20
CA LEU A 195 11.20 19.14 1.98
C LEU A 195 10.75 20.43 1.28
N LYS A 196 11.65 21.15 0.60
CA LYS A 196 11.29 22.31 -0.27
C LYS A 196 10.42 21.86 -1.45
N CYS A 197 10.69 20.69 -2.02
CA CYS A 197 9.88 20.03 -3.05
C CYS A 197 8.54 19.46 -2.54
N LYS A 198 8.14 19.74 -1.28
CA LYS A 198 6.92 19.23 -0.64
C LYS A 198 6.85 17.68 -0.54
N VAL A 199 7.98 17.01 -0.61
CA VAL A 199 8.06 15.58 -0.26
C VAL A 199 7.82 15.45 1.24
N ARG A 200 6.76 14.69 1.60
CA ARG A 200 6.36 14.50 3.00
C ARG A 200 6.24 13.04 3.39
N ASN A 201 6.19 12.15 2.40
CA ASN A 201 6.16 10.71 2.63
C ASN A 201 7.42 10.09 2.04
N PHE A 202 8.20 9.47 2.91
CA PHE A 202 9.44 8.76 2.57
C PHE A 202 9.20 7.27 2.74
N HIS A 203 9.26 6.53 1.66
CA HIS A 203 9.19 5.07 1.66
C HIS A 203 10.58 4.53 1.39
N LEU A 204 11.10 3.78 2.34
CA LEU A 204 12.44 3.20 2.21
C LEU A 204 12.49 1.78 2.75
N THR A 205 13.59 1.07 2.45
CA THR A 205 13.71 -0.34 2.81
C THR A 205 14.90 -0.59 3.71
N ILE A 206 14.64 -1.26 4.84
CA ILE A 206 15.65 -1.86 5.71
C ILE A 206 15.28 -3.34 5.90
N ASP A 207 16.11 -4.25 5.43
CA ASP A 207 15.82 -5.68 5.46
C ASP A 207 16.48 -6.36 6.68
N GLY A 208 15.86 -6.13 7.85
CA GLY A 208 16.26 -6.79 9.08
C GLY A 208 17.47 -6.15 9.79
N THR A 209 18.25 -6.97 10.49
CA THR A 209 19.48 -6.54 11.17
C THR A 209 20.55 -6.13 10.17
N LYS A 210 21.62 -5.50 10.65
CA LYS A 210 22.75 -5.10 9.79
C LYS A 210 23.28 -6.27 8.97
N GLU A 211 23.42 -7.42 9.59
CA GLU A 211 23.98 -8.62 8.95
C GLU A 211 23.07 -9.17 7.85
N THR A 212 21.75 -9.14 8.04
CA THR A 212 20.79 -9.58 7.03
C THR A 212 20.63 -8.55 5.93
N HIS A 213 20.56 -7.27 6.28
CA HIS A 213 20.44 -6.17 5.33
C HIS A 213 21.65 -6.12 4.37
N ASP A 214 22.87 -6.11 4.90
CA ASP A 214 24.11 -5.97 4.11
C ASP A 214 24.44 -7.21 3.26
N LYS A 215 23.75 -8.34 3.47
CA LYS A 215 23.78 -9.49 2.54
C LYS A 215 22.85 -9.32 1.36
N GLN A 216 21.71 -8.62 1.54
CA GLN A 216 20.67 -8.49 0.53
C GLN A 216 20.75 -7.19 -0.25
N ARG A 217 21.22 -6.11 0.38
CA ARG A 217 21.15 -4.74 -0.15
C ARG A 217 22.51 -4.08 -0.17
N VAL A 218 23.35 -4.50 -1.11
CA VAL A 218 24.72 -4.00 -1.28
C VAL A 218 24.78 -2.93 -2.37
N LEU A 219 25.82 -2.10 -2.32
CA LEU A 219 26.21 -1.23 -3.43
C LEU A 219 26.66 -2.06 -4.66
N ILE A 220 26.83 -1.39 -5.79
CA ILE A 220 27.31 -2.02 -7.04
C ILE A 220 28.66 -2.74 -6.83
N ASP A 221 29.53 -2.19 -6.01
CA ASP A 221 30.86 -2.74 -5.68
C ASP A 221 30.84 -3.79 -4.55
N GLY A 222 29.64 -4.13 -4.04
CA GLY A 222 29.46 -5.07 -2.93
C GLY A 222 29.60 -4.47 -1.53
N SER A 223 29.83 -3.16 -1.42
CA SER A 223 29.98 -2.50 -0.11
C SER A 223 28.66 -2.48 0.67
N PRO A 224 28.73 -2.51 2.04
CA PRO A 224 27.57 -2.47 2.90
C PRO A 224 26.85 -1.10 2.87
N THR A 225 25.57 -1.10 3.23
CA THR A 225 24.74 0.11 3.11
C THR A 225 23.97 0.47 4.37
N PHE A 226 23.84 -0.46 5.31
CA PHE A 226 23.01 -0.33 6.50
C PHE A 226 23.35 0.91 7.34
N ASP A 227 24.60 1.06 7.74
CA ASP A 227 25.01 2.15 8.65
C ASP A 227 24.72 3.52 8.05
N ARG A 228 24.95 3.68 6.74
CA ARG A 228 24.67 4.94 6.03
C ARG A 228 23.18 5.28 6.02
N ILE A 229 22.32 4.30 5.83
CA ILE A 229 20.86 4.49 5.84
C ILE A 229 20.41 4.87 7.26
N ILE A 230 20.90 4.18 8.29
CA ILE A 230 20.56 4.48 9.69
C ILE A 230 21.02 5.89 10.07
N GLU A 231 22.24 6.30 9.69
CA GLU A 231 22.74 7.67 9.92
C GLU A 231 21.79 8.72 9.31
N ASN A 232 21.35 8.53 8.06
CA ASN A 232 20.42 9.43 7.39
C ASN A 232 19.06 9.48 8.09
N LEU A 233 18.53 8.35 8.56
CA LEU A 233 17.26 8.31 9.30
C LEU A 233 17.35 8.95 10.68
N LEU A 234 18.49 8.79 11.38
CA LEU A 234 18.72 9.48 12.64
C LEU A 234 18.80 10.99 12.46
N TYR A 235 19.34 11.48 11.34
CA TYR A 235 19.24 12.91 11.01
C TYR A 235 17.79 13.37 10.87
N ILE A 236 16.92 12.58 10.17
CA ILE A 236 15.50 12.91 10.10
C ILE A 236 14.87 12.97 11.49
N LYS A 237 15.18 11.99 12.34
CA LYS A 237 14.63 11.91 13.70
C LYS A 237 15.04 13.11 14.55
N ASN A 238 16.33 13.43 14.58
CA ASN A 238 16.92 14.33 15.56
C ASN A 238 16.93 15.80 15.09
N ASP A 239 17.17 16.03 13.79
CA ASP A 239 17.49 17.35 13.26
C ASP A 239 16.39 17.94 12.37
N VAL A 240 15.42 17.13 11.92
CA VAL A 240 14.29 17.64 11.12
C VAL A 240 13.11 17.95 12.03
N PRO A 241 12.80 19.24 12.30
CA PRO A 241 11.81 19.61 13.32
C PRO A 241 10.36 19.43 12.89
N THR A 242 10.08 19.32 11.58
CA THR A 242 8.69 19.24 11.11
C THR A 242 8.04 17.92 11.49
N ARG A 243 6.83 18.00 12.04
CA ARG A 243 5.97 16.85 12.31
C ARG A 243 5.14 16.44 11.09
N ALA A 244 5.10 17.26 10.05
CA ALA A 244 4.31 17.03 8.84
C ALA A 244 5.10 16.20 7.81
N LEU A 245 5.74 15.12 8.26
CA LEU A 245 6.36 14.11 7.41
C LEU A 245 6.13 12.71 7.97
N ALA A 246 6.16 11.71 7.11
CA ALA A 246 6.08 10.30 7.48
C ALA A 246 7.22 9.51 6.81
N VAL A 247 7.82 8.62 7.57
CA VAL A 247 8.86 7.70 7.14
C VAL A 247 8.35 6.27 7.29
N SER A 248 8.06 5.62 6.17
CA SER A 248 7.66 4.22 6.12
C SER A 248 8.88 3.36 5.85
N ILE A 249 9.27 2.57 6.82
CA ILE A 249 10.34 1.59 6.67
C ILE A 249 9.72 0.25 6.29
N ARG A 250 9.98 -0.21 5.06
CA ARG A 250 9.60 -1.53 4.60
C ARG A 250 10.72 -2.52 4.88
N THR A 251 10.37 -3.70 5.38
CA THR A 251 11.26 -4.84 5.51
C THR A 251 10.76 -5.94 4.59
N ASN A 252 11.57 -6.32 3.59
CA ASN A 252 11.28 -7.43 2.69
C ASN A 252 11.89 -8.70 3.28
N MET A 253 11.06 -9.56 3.83
CA MET A 253 11.49 -10.76 4.53
C MET A 253 11.68 -11.95 3.60
N THR A 254 12.73 -12.70 3.89
CA THR A 254 12.95 -14.08 3.43
C THR A 254 13.06 -14.99 4.65
N LYS A 255 13.18 -16.31 4.48
CA LYS A 255 13.37 -17.27 5.57
C LYS A 255 14.53 -16.93 6.51
N GLN A 256 15.58 -16.31 5.98
CA GLN A 256 16.75 -15.89 6.78
C GLN A 256 16.40 -14.86 7.87
N HIS A 257 15.31 -14.12 7.72
CA HIS A 257 14.91 -13.11 8.70
C HIS A 257 14.10 -13.66 9.88
N GLU A 258 13.52 -14.87 9.76
CA GLU A 258 12.64 -15.42 10.79
C GLU A 258 13.32 -15.50 12.16
N SER A 259 14.59 -15.94 12.21
CA SER A 259 15.35 -16.05 13.45
C SER A 259 15.84 -14.70 14.02
N THR A 260 15.88 -13.65 13.20
CA THR A 260 16.41 -12.32 13.59
C THR A 260 15.32 -11.25 13.73
N LEU A 261 14.05 -11.60 13.46
CA LEU A 261 12.95 -10.64 13.47
C LEU A 261 12.78 -9.94 14.82
N SER A 262 12.89 -10.68 15.93
CA SER A 262 12.76 -10.11 17.28
C SER A 262 13.87 -9.09 17.57
N SER A 263 15.12 -9.44 17.31
CA SER A 263 16.26 -8.53 17.56
C SER A 263 16.23 -7.30 16.64
N TYR A 264 15.81 -7.49 15.39
CA TYR A 264 15.57 -6.35 14.46
C TYR A 264 14.47 -5.44 14.97
N TYR A 265 13.41 -6.01 15.48
CA TYR A 265 12.29 -5.26 16.01
C TYR A 265 12.69 -4.45 17.26
N ASP A 266 13.43 -5.06 18.19
CA ASP A 266 13.96 -4.36 19.36
C ASP A 266 14.90 -3.21 18.95
N PHE A 267 15.72 -3.43 17.93
CA PHE A 267 16.56 -2.39 17.34
C PHE A 267 15.72 -1.23 16.76
N TYR A 268 14.70 -1.55 15.95
CA TYR A 268 13.81 -0.54 15.38
C TYR A 268 13.12 0.28 16.47
N ASN A 269 12.56 -0.37 17.48
CA ASN A 269 11.90 0.31 18.58
C ASN A 269 12.82 1.20 19.38
N CYS A 270 14.03 0.75 19.65
CA CYS A 270 15.05 1.55 20.35
C CYS A 270 15.37 2.84 19.59
N LEU A 271 15.46 2.78 18.27
CA LEU A 271 15.81 3.94 17.46
C LEU A 271 14.62 4.83 17.10
N PHE A 272 13.48 4.24 16.75
CA PHE A 272 12.37 4.97 16.10
C PHE A 272 11.02 4.82 16.79
N GLY A 273 10.88 3.90 17.74
CA GLY A 273 9.58 3.55 18.34
C GLY A 273 8.89 4.68 19.12
N ASP A 274 9.64 5.69 19.55
CA ASP A 274 9.15 6.88 20.25
C ASP A 274 8.76 8.04 19.32
N ASP A 275 9.06 7.96 18.02
CA ASP A 275 8.75 8.99 17.04
C ASP A 275 7.61 8.56 16.11
N GLY A 276 6.43 9.15 16.29
CA GLY A 276 5.24 8.85 15.50
C GLY A 276 5.34 9.18 14.01
N ARG A 277 6.43 9.76 13.53
CA ARG A 277 6.71 9.95 12.12
C ARG A 277 7.16 8.66 11.44
N PHE A 278 7.70 7.70 12.21
CA PHE A 278 8.24 6.45 11.69
C PHE A 278 7.23 5.31 11.83
N SER A 279 7.12 4.51 10.79
CA SER A 279 6.33 3.28 10.80
C SER A 279 7.11 2.14 10.16
N LEU A 280 6.90 0.93 10.66
CA LEU A 280 7.51 -0.30 10.13
C LEU A 280 6.44 -1.12 9.41
N GLN A 281 6.75 -1.56 8.20
CA GLN A 281 5.95 -2.50 7.42
C GLN A 281 6.78 -3.73 7.10
N VAL A 282 6.29 -4.89 7.48
CA VAL A 282 6.94 -6.18 7.19
C VAL A 282 6.14 -6.91 6.12
N LYS A 283 6.79 -7.27 5.01
CA LYS A 283 6.17 -8.02 3.91
C LYS A 283 7.15 -9.10 3.42
N PRO A 284 6.67 -10.23 2.91
CA PRO A 284 7.54 -11.18 2.26
C PRO A 284 8.12 -10.57 0.97
N VAL A 285 9.29 -11.06 0.57
CA VAL A 285 9.77 -10.81 -0.79
C VAL A 285 8.79 -11.47 -1.75
N ALA A 286 8.21 -10.69 -2.65
CA ALA A 286 7.32 -11.19 -3.69
C ALA A 286 8.06 -11.27 -5.04
N ASP A 287 7.71 -12.25 -5.85
CA ASP A 287 8.19 -12.37 -7.22
C ASP A 287 7.38 -11.44 -8.14
N TYR A 288 7.91 -10.24 -8.37
CA TYR A 288 7.35 -9.31 -9.35
C TYR A 288 7.94 -9.50 -10.76
N GLY A 289 8.77 -10.51 -10.96
CA GLY A 289 9.54 -10.78 -12.17
C GLY A 289 11.03 -10.51 -11.98
N GLY A 290 11.79 -10.74 -13.06
CA GLY A 290 13.24 -10.55 -13.05
C GLY A 290 14.03 -11.79 -12.65
N ASP A 291 15.31 -11.83 -13.05
CA ASP A 291 16.14 -13.03 -12.84
C ASP A 291 16.73 -13.14 -11.44
N ARG A 292 16.80 -12.03 -10.71
CA ARG A 292 17.43 -12.01 -9.39
C ARG A 292 16.61 -12.71 -8.32
N VAL A 293 15.28 -12.51 -8.33
CA VAL A 293 14.40 -13.19 -7.38
C VAL A 293 14.43 -14.71 -7.56
N LYS A 294 14.60 -15.20 -8.78
CA LYS A 294 14.75 -16.62 -9.08
C LYS A 294 15.97 -17.25 -8.39
N ALA A 295 17.05 -16.47 -8.24
CA ALA A 295 18.25 -16.96 -7.58
C ALA A 295 18.08 -17.20 -6.07
N ILE A 296 17.02 -16.62 -5.48
CA ILE A 296 16.68 -16.77 -4.06
C ILE A 296 15.34 -17.45 -3.83
N GLU A 297 14.75 -18.10 -4.83
CA GLU A 297 13.40 -18.69 -4.75
C GLU A 297 13.23 -19.64 -3.55
N ASN A 298 14.28 -20.40 -3.20
CA ASN A 298 14.28 -21.31 -2.06
C ASN A 298 14.25 -20.59 -0.71
N ASP A 299 14.61 -19.32 -0.67
CA ASP A 299 14.62 -18.49 0.54
C ASP A 299 13.31 -17.68 0.68
N LEU A 300 12.42 -17.70 -0.31
CA LEU A 300 11.17 -16.98 -0.23
C LEU A 300 10.25 -17.58 0.83
N LEU A 301 9.54 -16.72 1.54
CA LEU A 301 8.45 -17.13 2.42
C LEU A 301 7.23 -17.46 1.57
N PRO A 302 6.47 -18.51 1.93
CA PRO A 302 5.30 -18.91 1.15
C PRO A 302 4.20 -17.85 1.17
N ASN A 303 3.98 -17.21 2.32
CA ASN A 303 2.93 -16.23 2.52
C ASN A 303 3.17 -15.36 3.78
N MET A 304 2.20 -14.50 4.11
CA MET A 304 2.24 -13.62 5.29
C MET A 304 1.92 -14.35 6.61
N CYS A 305 1.30 -15.54 6.60
CA CYS A 305 0.90 -16.24 7.83
C CYS A 305 2.10 -16.48 8.75
N CYS A 306 3.24 -16.94 8.18
CA CYS A 306 4.49 -17.15 8.94
C CYS A 306 4.99 -15.86 9.61
N ILE A 307 4.76 -14.71 8.97
CA ILE A 307 5.14 -13.41 9.53
C ILE A 307 4.22 -13.05 10.69
N TYR A 308 2.90 -13.19 10.55
CA TYR A 308 1.95 -12.91 11.64
C TYR A 308 2.19 -13.80 12.86
N ASP A 309 2.50 -15.08 12.65
CA ASP A 309 2.88 -16.00 13.74
C ASP A 309 4.13 -15.52 14.48
N SER A 310 5.13 -15.07 13.73
CA SER A 310 6.37 -14.55 14.30
C SER A 310 6.15 -13.21 15.03
N LEU A 311 5.33 -12.33 14.46
CA LEU A 311 4.94 -11.05 15.06
C LEU A 311 4.11 -11.23 16.33
N SER A 312 3.22 -12.21 16.37
CA SER A 312 2.40 -12.53 17.57
C SER A 312 3.26 -12.88 18.79
N LYS A 313 4.47 -13.43 18.58
CA LYS A 313 5.41 -13.75 19.66
C LYS A 313 6.11 -12.52 20.24
N LEU A 314 6.00 -11.36 19.61
CA LEU A 314 6.67 -10.12 20.05
C LEU A 314 5.88 -9.33 21.09
N ASN A 315 4.75 -9.87 21.59
CA ASN A 315 3.96 -9.42 22.75
C ASN A 315 3.65 -7.91 22.78
N GLY A 316 2.81 -7.42 21.86
CA GLY A 316 2.17 -6.10 21.98
C GLY A 316 3.11 -4.88 21.95
N LYS A 317 4.39 -5.06 21.61
CA LYS A 317 5.35 -3.97 21.50
C LYS A 317 5.26 -3.22 20.18
N ILE A 318 4.45 -3.71 19.23
CA ILE A 318 4.50 -3.31 17.83
C ILE A 318 3.38 -2.35 17.47
N LYS A 319 3.72 -1.16 17.06
CA LYS A 319 2.80 -0.25 16.37
C LYS A 319 2.85 -0.50 14.85
N PHE A 320 2.44 -1.68 14.39
CA PHE A 320 2.34 -1.99 12.95
C PHE A 320 1.08 -1.39 12.35
N TYR A 321 1.00 -0.09 12.27
CA TYR A 321 -0.17 0.58 11.68
C TYR A 321 -0.42 0.17 10.23
N TRP A 322 0.62 -0.14 9.45
CA TRP A 322 0.47 -0.45 8.03
C TRP A 322 -0.19 -1.82 7.78
N ASN A 323 0.20 -2.86 8.48
CA ASN A 323 -0.41 -4.17 8.25
C ASN A 323 -1.89 -4.20 8.68
N MET A 324 -2.26 -3.46 9.73
CA MET A 324 -3.67 -3.31 10.13
C MET A 324 -4.49 -2.50 9.12
N GLN A 325 -3.86 -1.55 8.41
CA GLN A 325 -4.54 -0.79 7.36
C GLN A 325 -4.96 -1.69 6.19
N ASP A 326 -4.31 -2.85 6.01
CA ASP A 326 -4.70 -3.84 4.99
C ASP A 326 -6.13 -4.39 5.23
N LEU A 327 -6.71 -4.20 6.42
CA LEU A 327 -8.11 -4.50 6.74
C LEU A 327 -9.07 -3.33 6.50
N SER A 328 -8.61 -2.18 6.02
CA SER A 328 -9.44 -0.99 5.78
C SER A 328 -10.08 -1.04 4.39
N ILE A 329 -11.14 -0.24 4.19
CA ILE A 329 -11.81 -0.10 2.89
C ILE A 329 -10.79 0.31 1.82
N GLY A 330 -10.75 -0.43 0.72
CA GLY A 330 -9.89 -0.15 -0.43
C GLY A 330 -8.39 -0.37 -0.18
N SER A 331 -8.00 -0.97 0.94
CA SER A 331 -6.60 -1.18 1.33
C SER A 331 -5.82 -2.09 0.36
N SER A 332 -6.49 -3.09 -0.19
CA SER A 332 -5.91 -4.05 -1.14
C SER A 332 -6.17 -3.66 -2.60
N VAL A 333 -6.62 -2.42 -2.85
CA VAL A 333 -6.87 -1.94 -4.22
C VAL A 333 -5.59 -1.40 -4.83
N CYS A 334 -5.19 -1.96 -5.96
CA CYS A 334 -4.04 -1.45 -6.71
C CYS A 334 -4.35 -0.05 -7.29
N PRO A 335 -3.52 0.97 -7.00
CA PRO A 335 -3.72 2.33 -7.56
C PRO A 335 -3.68 2.38 -9.09
N SER A 336 -3.12 1.38 -9.76
CA SER A 336 -3.10 1.27 -11.23
C SER A 336 -4.50 1.22 -11.85
N ARG A 337 -5.53 0.92 -11.05
CA ARG A 337 -6.94 0.92 -11.47
C ARG A 337 -7.56 2.32 -11.53
N MET A 338 -7.00 3.32 -10.82
CA MET A 338 -7.55 4.68 -10.79
C MET A 338 -7.42 5.36 -12.17
N HIS A 339 -8.47 6.06 -12.62
CA HIS A 339 -8.48 6.73 -13.93
C HIS A 339 -7.36 7.75 -14.08
N ASN A 340 -7.14 8.58 -13.06
CA ASN A 340 -6.17 9.68 -13.06
C ASN A 340 -4.81 9.32 -12.46
N LYS A 341 -4.44 8.04 -12.42
CA LYS A 341 -3.10 7.58 -12.03
C LYS A 341 -2.32 7.13 -13.26
N TYR A 342 -1.14 7.66 -13.41
CA TYR A 342 -0.21 7.32 -14.51
C TYR A 342 1.20 7.16 -13.97
N THR A 343 1.95 6.24 -14.58
CA THR A 343 3.39 6.08 -14.33
C THR A 343 4.14 6.56 -15.56
N ILE A 344 5.08 7.47 -15.38
CA ILE A 344 5.84 8.10 -16.46
C ILE A 344 7.25 7.53 -16.44
N GLY A 345 7.64 6.88 -17.55
CA GLY A 345 8.99 6.37 -17.78
C GLY A 345 9.98 7.48 -18.09
N CYS A 346 11.26 7.14 -18.09
CA CYS A 346 12.36 8.09 -18.34
C CYS A 346 12.30 8.74 -19.73
N ASP A 347 11.73 8.07 -20.68
CA ASP A 347 11.56 8.50 -22.08
C ASP A 347 10.25 9.23 -22.36
N GLY A 348 9.34 9.32 -21.37
CA GLY A 348 7.99 9.85 -21.51
C GLY A 348 6.94 8.78 -21.84
N SER A 349 7.31 7.50 -21.87
CA SER A 349 6.32 6.40 -21.94
C SER A 349 5.36 6.47 -20.77
N VAL A 350 4.09 6.16 -21.03
CA VAL A 350 3.02 6.19 -20.00
C VAL A 350 2.53 4.78 -19.72
N HIS A 351 2.51 4.41 -18.44
CA HIS A 351 2.09 3.11 -17.95
C HIS A 351 1.02 3.27 -16.86
N LYS A 352 0.36 2.17 -16.50
CA LYS A 352 -0.53 2.11 -15.33
C LYS A 352 0.17 1.49 -14.12
N CYS A 353 0.97 0.46 -14.32
CA CYS A 353 1.70 -0.21 -13.26
C CYS A 353 3.09 0.42 -13.06
N ASP A 354 3.49 0.61 -11.80
CA ASP A 354 4.79 1.18 -11.45
C ASP A 354 5.94 0.20 -11.73
N GLU A 355 5.62 -1.08 -11.70
CA GLU A 355 6.56 -2.18 -11.87
C GLU A 355 6.74 -2.56 -13.36
N ASP A 356 5.94 -2.00 -14.27
CA ASP A 356 6.04 -2.33 -15.70
C ASP A 356 7.10 -1.52 -16.43
N VAL A 357 7.54 -0.42 -15.85
CA VAL A 357 8.48 0.49 -16.53
C VAL A 357 9.85 -0.16 -16.63
N GLY A 358 10.24 -0.48 -17.87
CA GLY A 358 11.55 -1.02 -18.14
C GLY A 358 11.69 -2.54 -18.01
N GLU A 359 10.58 -3.24 -17.81
CA GLU A 359 10.55 -4.69 -17.75
C GLU A 359 10.49 -5.34 -19.14
N ILE A 360 10.93 -6.61 -19.23
CA ILE A 360 10.84 -7.38 -20.47
C ILE A 360 9.37 -7.59 -20.80
N GLY A 361 8.93 -7.09 -21.96
CA GLY A 361 7.53 -7.20 -22.41
C GLY A 361 6.61 -6.10 -21.86
N GLU A 362 7.17 -5.03 -21.28
CA GLU A 362 6.41 -3.84 -20.91
C GLU A 362 5.51 -3.36 -22.05
N LYS A 363 4.31 -2.94 -21.69
CA LYS A 363 3.34 -2.40 -22.66
C LYS A 363 2.89 -1.02 -22.18
N PRO A 364 3.55 0.06 -22.65
CA PRO A 364 3.06 1.40 -22.36
C PRO A 364 1.63 1.56 -22.91
N ILE A 365 0.82 2.27 -22.15
CA ILE A 365 -0.54 2.64 -22.58
C ILE A 365 -0.56 3.96 -23.35
N GLY A 366 0.59 4.58 -23.56
CA GLY A 366 0.69 5.83 -24.29
C GLY A 366 2.04 6.50 -24.17
N HIS A 367 2.07 7.78 -24.54
CA HIS A 367 3.27 8.62 -24.46
C HIS A 367 2.94 10.06 -24.10
N LEU A 368 3.79 10.65 -23.26
CA LEU A 368 3.74 12.05 -22.85
C LEU A 368 4.83 12.83 -23.60
N TYR A 369 4.40 13.79 -24.40
CA TYR A 369 5.29 14.66 -25.18
C TYR A 369 5.69 15.91 -24.40
N SER A 370 6.79 16.54 -24.80
CA SER A 370 7.35 17.72 -24.11
C SER A 370 6.41 18.93 -24.07
N ASP A 371 5.51 19.05 -25.03
CA ASP A 371 4.47 20.10 -25.02
C ASP A 371 3.34 19.85 -24.01
N GLY A 372 3.36 18.71 -23.30
CA GLY A 372 2.32 18.29 -22.35
C GLY A 372 1.14 17.56 -23.01
N THR A 373 1.23 17.20 -24.27
CA THR A 373 0.25 16.32 -24.91
C THR A 373 0.49 14.88 -24.44
N MET A 374 -0.53 14.26 -23.83
CA MET A 374 -0.51 12.85 -23.46
C MET A 374 -1.41 12.08 -24.40
N LYS A 375 -0.83 11.26 -25.27
CA LYS A 375 -1.57 10.37 -26.17
C LYS A 375 -1.69 9.01 -25.51
N LEU A 376 -2.92 8.56 -25.28
CA LEU A 376 -3.22 7.29 -24.62
C LEU A 376 -3.93 6.34 -25.59
N ASP A 377 -3.64 5.06 -25.47
CA ASP A 377 -4.48 3.98 -25.99
C ASP A 377 -5.64 3.77 -25.00
N GLU A 378 -6.81 4.25 -25.36
CA GLU A 378 -8.02 4.19 -24.51
C GLU A 378 -8.44 2.75 -24.21
N VAL A 379 -8.22 1.81 -25.15
CA VAL A 379 -8.55 0.39 -24.95
C VAL A 379 -7.61 -0.22 -23.91
N ALA A 380 -6.31 0.10 -24.02
CA ALA A 380 -5.33 -0.34 -23.02
C ALA A 380 -5.65 0.28 -21.65
N CYS A 381 -5.96 1.57 -21.57
CA CYS A 381 -6.37 2.23 -20.33
C CYS A 381 -7.61 1.56 -19.71
N ALA A 382 -8.63 1.31 -20.54
CA ALA A 382 -9.86 0.67 -20.09
C ALA A 382 -9.60 -0.72 -19.49
N LYS A 383 -8.68 -1.50 -20.07
CA LYS A 383 -8.30 -2.81 -19.51
C LYS A 383 -7.75 -2.71 -18.08
N TRP A 384 -7.06 -1.65 -17.71
CA TRP A 384 -6.56 -1.45 -16.36
C TRP A 384 -7.63 -0.96 -15.38
N CYS A 385 -8.52 -0.08 -15.82
CA CYS A 385 -9.50 0.59 -14.97
C CYS A 385 -10.81 -0.20 -14.84
N TYR A 386 -11.12 -1.07 -15.79
CA TYR A 386 -12.36 -1.83 -15.79
C TYR A 386 -12.37 -2.92 -14.74
N VAL A 387 -13.43 -2.96 -13.93
CA VAL A 387 -13.67 -4.02 -12.95
C VAL A 387 -14.53 -5.08 -13.61
N ARG A 388 -14.00 -6.29 -13.79
CA ARG A 388 -14.82 -7.43 -14.24
C ARG A 388 -15.66 -7.93 -13.07
N HIS A 389 -16.94 -8.09 -13.32
CA HIS A 389 -17.81 -8.78 -12.40
C HIS A 389 -17.37 -10.24 -12.25
N ARG A 390 -17.36 -10.72 -11.01
CA ARG A 390 -17.08 -12.10 -10.63
C ARG A 390 -18.16 -12.55 -9.66
N GLU A 391 -18.86 -13.63 -9.96
CA GLU A 391 -19.91 -14.17 -9.08
C GLU A 391 -19.42 -14.40 -7.65
N GLN A 392 -18.19 -14.90 -7.49
CA GLN A 392 -17.57 -15.12 -6.19
C GLN A 392 -17.38 -13.84 -5.35
N CYS A 393 -17.41 -12.66 -5.98
CA CYS A 393 -17.29 -11.39 -5.30
C CYS A 393 -18.64 -10.83 -4.81
N ASP A 394 -19.77 -11.40 -5.26
CA ASP A 394 -21.10 -10.86 -4.96
C ASP A 394 -21.45 -10.89 -3.47
N ASN A 395 -21.01 -11.94 -2.79
CA ASN A 395 -21.21 -12.10 -1.35
C ASN A 395 -19.88 -12.25 -0.58
N CYS A 396 -18.78 -11.75 -1.17
CA CYS A 396 -17.46 -11.84 -0.55
C CYS A 396 -17.30 -10.77 0.52
N PHE A 397 -17.00 -11.20 1.75
CA PHE A 397 -16.76 -10.30 2.88
C PHE A 397 -15.62 -9.30 2.62
N PHE A 398 -14.59 -9.69 1.87
CA PHE A 398 -13.40 -8.88 1.61
C PHE A 398 -13.55 -7.95 0.40
N SER A 399 -14.70 -7.96 -0.26
CA SER A 399 -14.93 -7.15 -1.47
C SER A 399 -14.86 -5.63 -1.23
N MET A 400 -15.02 -5.17 0.01
CA MET A 400 -14.80 -3.77 0.41
C MET A 400 -13.31 -3.40 0.50
N ASN A 401 -12.43 -4.35 0.74
CA ASN A 401 -11.00 -4.10 0.84
C ASN A 401 -10.32 -4.12 -0.53
N CYS A 402 -10.66 -5.08 -1.40
CA CYS A 402 -10.03 -5.26 -2.72
C CYS A 402 -10.85 -4.65 -3.89
N PHE A 403 -12.08 -4.17 -3.64
CA PHE A 403 -12.99 -3.67 -4.68
C PHE A 403 -13.14 -4.66 -5.83
N MET A 404 -13.37 -5.94 -5.49
CA MET A 404 -13.60 -7.07 -6.40
C MET A 404 -12.40 -7.43 -7.30
N GLU A 405 -11.22 -6.86 -7.06
CA GLU A 405 -10.00 -7.18 -7.80
C GLU A 405 -8.77 -6.71 -7.00
N GLY A 406 -7.80 -7.60 -6.80
CA GLY A 406 -6.50 -7.24 -6.24
C GLY A 406 -5.56 -6.64 -7.28
N CYS A 407 -4.61 -7.42 -7.80
CA CYS A 407 -3.68 -6.97 -8.82
C CYS A 407 -4.27 -7.06 -10.24
N PRO A 408 -4.49 -5.95 -10.97
CA PRO A 408 -5.01 -5.99 -12.34
C PRO A 408 -4.02 -6.56 -13.36
N LYS A 409 -2.73 -6.66 -13.01
CA LYS A 409 -1.66 -7.16 -13.90
C LYS A 409 -1.95 -8.58 -14.40
N VAL A 410 -2.46 -9.46 -13.51
CA VAL A 410 -2.86 -10.84 -13.87
C VAL A 410 -3.91 -10.82 -14.98
N ARG A 411 -4.95 -10.01 -14.83
CA ARG A 411 -6.02 -9.89 -15.84
C ARG A 411 -5.51 -9.25 -17.14
N VAL A 412 -4.71 -8.19 -17.04
CA VAL A 412 -4.26 -7.42 -18.21
C VAL A 412 -3.29 -8.22 -19.07
N TYR A 413 -2.36 -8.97 -18.44
CA TYR A 413 -1.31 -9.69 -19.15
C TYR A 413 -1.63 -11.16 -19.43
N ARG A 414 -2.28 -11.85 -18.46
CA ARG A 414 -2.60 -13.28 -18.59
C ARG A 414 -4.02 -13.52 -19.09
N ASN A 415 -4.86 -12.47 -19.12
CA ASN A 415 -6.30 -12.56 -19.43
C ASN A 415 -7.08 -13.53 -18.49
N GLU A 416 -6.57 -13.70 -17.27
CA GLU A 416 -7.19 -14.54 -16.24
C GLU A 416 -8.10 -13.68 -15.36
N ASN A 417 -9.27 -14.20 -15.02
CA ASN A 417 -10.23 -13.55 -14.12
C ASN A 417 -10.30 -14.31 -12.79
N VAL A 418 -9.16 -14.38 -12.10
CA VAL A 418 -9.00 -15.11 -10.84
C VAL A 418 -8.94 -14.16 -9.64
N CYS A 419 -9.32 -14.65 -8.47
CA CYS A 419 -9.08 -13.97 -7.21
C CYS A 419 -7.64 -14.23 -6.78
N ASP A 420 -6.92 -13.17 -6.49
CA ASP A 420 -5.53 -13.19 -6.03
C ASP A 420 -5.42 -12.91 -4.51
N ILE A 421 -6.56 -12.92 -3.80
CA ILE A 421 -6.60 -12.75 -2.36
C ILE A 421 -6.46 -14.12 -1.68
N ASP A 422 -5.45 -14.25 -0.85
CA ASP A 422 -5.29 -15.40 0.03
C ASP A 422 -6.08 -15.15 1.32
N PHE A 423 -7.18 -15.90 1.50
CA PHE A 423 -8.05 -15.74 2.67
C PHE A 423 -7.45 -16.32 3.95
N GLU A 424 -6.49 -17.24 3.87
CA GLU A 424 -5.75 -17.71 5.05
C GLU A 424 -4.86 -16.60 5.60
N GLU A 425 -4.23 -15.82 4.71
CA GLU A 425 -3.49 -14.63 5.10
C GLU A 425 -4.40 -13.57 5.73
N VAL A 426 -5.60 -13.35 5.18
CA VAL A 426 -6.57 -12.39 5.73
C VAL A 426 -7.04 -12.84 7.12
N ASP A 427 -7.37 -14.11 7.30
CA ASP A 427 -7.79 -14.66 8.60
C ASP A 427 -6.67 -14.54 9.65
N SER A 428 -5.43 -14.85 9.26
CA SER A 428 -4.25 -14.69 10.11
C SER A 428 -4.02 -13.22 10.50
N LEU A 429 -4.23 -12.29 9.56
CA LEU A 429 -4.15 -10.85 9.83
C LEU A 429 -5.23 -10.38 10.80
N ILE A 430 -6.47 -10.86 10.65
CA ILE A 430 -7.58 -10.54 11.55
C ILE A 430 -7.27 -11.04 12.96
N ALA A 431 -6.82 -12.30 13.10
CA ALA A 431 -6.47 -12.90 14.38
C ALA A 431 -5.32 -12.15 15.05
N TRP A 432 -4.27 -11.82 14.30
CA TRP A 432 -3.16 -11.01 14.78
C TRP A 432 -3.61 -9.61 15.22
N ALA A 433 -4.40 -8.92 14.39
CA ALA A 433 -4.90 -7.57 14.68
C ALA A 433 -5.78 -7.54 15.94
N ALA A 434 -6.61 -8.57 16.17
CA ALA A 434 -7.45 -8.68 17.37
C ALA A 434 -6.60 -8.72 18.66
N LYS A 435 -5.46 -9.41 18.64
CA LYS A 435 -4.51 -9.47 19.75
C LYS A 435 -3.80 -8.14 19.97
N GLU A 436 -3.25 -7.56 18.90
CA GLU A 436 -2.47 -6.33 18.97
C GLU A 436 -3.30 -5.11 19.37
N LEU A 437 -4.53 -5.02 18.90
CA LEU A 437 -5.47 -3.95 19.29
C LEU A 437 -6.09 -4.17 20.67
N ASN A 438 -5.86 -5.32 21.30
CA ASN A 438 -6.47 -5.71 22.56
C ASN A 438 -7.99 -5.46 22.53
N VAL A 439 -8.64 -5.98 21.48
CA VAL A 439 -10.07 -5.71 21.23
C VAL A 439 -10.96 -6.28 22.33
N GLU A 440 -12.05 -5.60 22.57
CA GLU A 440 -13.06 -5.99 23.57
C GLU A 440 -13.79 -7.27 23.18
N THR A 441 -14.33 -7.97 24.17
CA THR A 441 -15.22 -9.12 23.99
C THR A 441 -16.67 -8.68 24.12
N ILE A 442 -17.50 -9.01 23.13
CA ILE A 442 -18.96 -8.81 23.14
C ILE A 442 -19.64 -9.99 23.79
#